data_dfe567eb7432de31c7464d61ab1584f5
#
_entry.id   dfe567eb7432de31c7464d61ab1584f5
#
_cell.length_a   1.000
_cell.length_b   1.000
_cell.length_c   1.000
_cell.angle_alpha   90.00
_cell.angle_beta   90.00
_cell.angle_gamma   90.00
#
_symmetry.space_group_name_H-M   'P 1'
#
loop_
_entity.id
_entity.type
_entity.pdbx_description
1 polymer ?
#
loop_
_entity_poly.entity_id
_entity_poly.type
_entity_poly.pdbx_seq_one_letter_code
_entity_poly.pdbx_strand_id
1 'polypeptide(L)'
;MPRKEKPIHTMEMRRQLDTARIYRQTVSLRFWKLSTGDIVELSGWIVKNGHWRGGTHTFLNPANGEMRKVRDITIFEYMNHEIYL
;
A
#
# COMPACT_ATOMS: atom_id res chain seq x y z
N MET A 1 -21.49 6.57 6.38
CA MET A 1 -20.44 6.57 5.36
C MET A 1 -19.11 6.98 5.97
N PRO A 2 -18.09 6.15 5.85
CA PRO A 2 -16.78 6.58 6.32
C PRO A 2 -16.31 7.77 5.50
N ARG A 3 -15.82 8.79 6.18
CA ARG A 3 -15.29 9.98 5.55
C ARG A 3 -13.90 9.68 5.02
N LYS A 4 -13.63 10.02 3.77
CA LYS A 4 -12.26 9.91 3.25
C LYS A 4 -11.36 10.90 3.97
N GLU A 5 -10.17 10.45 4.30
CA GLU A 5 -9.15 11.29 4.89
C GLU A 5 -8.58 12.25 3.82
N LYS A 6 -7.85 13.26 4.29
CA LYS A 6 -7.21 14.22 3.40
C LYS A 6 -6.26 13.52 2.41
N PRO A 7 -6.25 13.90 1.12
CA PRO A 7 -5.29 13.33 0.16
C PRO A 7 -3.85 13.56 0.60
N ILE A 8 -2.99 12.58 0.34
CA ILE A 8 -1.57 12.67 0.66
C ILE A 8 -0.72 12.39 -0.58
N HIS A 9 0.47 12.97 -0.61
CA HIS A 9 1.43 12.74 -1.68
C HIS A 9 2.01 11.33 -1.60
N THR A 10 2.34 10.74 -2.75
CA THR A 10 2.91 9.40 -2.80
C THR A 10 4.17 9.24 -1.95
N MET A 11 4.99 10.28 -1.84
CA MET A 11 6.18 10.25 -0.98
C MET A 11 5.83 10.10 0.49
N GLU A 12 4.76 10.76 0.93
CA GLU A 12 4.28 10.61 2.30
C GLU A 12 3.72 9.20 2.54
N MET A 13 2.99 8.66 1.57
CA MET A 13 2.53 7.28 1.62
C MET A 13 3.71 6.32 1.79
N ARG A 14 4.77 6.49 1.01
CA ARG A 14 5.96 5.62 1.09
C ARG A 14 6.59 5.69 2.47
N ARG A 15 6.66 6.88 3.07
CA ARG A 15 7.16 7.04 4.45
C ARG A 15 6.29 6.31 5.45
N GLN A 16 4.97 6.42 5.30
CA GLN A 16 4.04 5.73 6.19
C GLN A 16 4.13 4.21 6.03
N LEU A 17 4.34 3.72 4.81
CA LEU A 17 4.56 2.30 4.58
C LEU A 17 5.82 1.80 5.29
N ASP A 18 6.91 2.57 5.23
CA ASP A 18 8.15 2.20 5.92
C ASP A 18 7.97 2.22 7.44
N THR A 19 7.23 3.18 7.96
CA THR A 19 6.90 3.25 9.39
C THR A 19 6.07 2.03 9.80
N ALA A 20 5.06 1.69 9.01
CA ALA A 20 4.22 0.52 9.27
C ALA A 20 5.04 -0.77 9.27
N ARG A 21 6.03 -0.87 8.38
CA ARG A 21 6.94 -2.02 8.34
C ARG A 21 7.75 -2.14 9.63
N ILE A 22 8.31 -1.03 10.10
CA ILE A 22 9.15 -1.01 11.31
C ILE A 22 8.34 -1.41 12.54
N TYR A 23 7.14 -0.89 12.66
CA TYR A 23 6.27 -1.15 13.82
C TYR A 23 5.34 -2.34 13.62
N ARG A 24 5.44 -3.05 12.50
CA ARG A 24 4.63 -4.23 12.17
C ARG A 24 3.14 -3.94 12.24
N GLN A 25 2.74 -2.79 11.76
CA GLN A 25 1.33 -2.39 11.72
C GLN A 25 0.66 -2.92 10.45
N THR A 26 -0.63 -3.23 10.56
CA THR A 26 -1.41 -3.61 9.38
C THR A 26 -1.79 -2.36 8.59
N VAL A 27 -1.91 -2.53 7.28
CA VAL A 27 -2.32 -1.45 6.37
C VAL A 27 -3.42 -1.94 5.45
N SER A 28 -4.16 -0.99 4.89
CA SER A 28 -5.16 -1.25 3.88
C SER A 28 -4.93 -0.29 2.73
N LEU A 29 -4.97 -0.81 1.49
CA LEU A 29 -4.72 0.01 0.32
C LEU A 29 -5.39 -0.57 -0.92
N ARG A 30 -5.47 0.25 -1.96
CA ARG A 30 -5.99 -0.16 -3.26
C ARG A 30 -4.98 0.24 -4.33
N PHE A 31 -4.78 -0.64 -5.30
CA PHE A 31 -3.83 -0.38 -6.37
C PHE A 31 -4.32 -0.98 -7.70
N TRP A 32 -3.71 -0.51 -8.79
CA TRP A 32 -3.96 -1.02 -10.12
C TRP A 32 -3.04 -2.19 -10.42
N LYS A 33 -3.62 -3.32 -10.82
CA LYS A 33 -2.84 -4.44 -11.31
C LYS A 33 -2.45 -4.17 -12.76
N LEU A 34 -1.16 -3.95 -12.99
CA LEU A 34 -0.68 -3.52 -14.31
C LEU A 34 -0.96 -4.53 -15.42
N SER A 35 -0.92 -5.83 -15.11
CA SER A 35 -1.12 -6.87 -16.13
C SER A 35 -2.54 -6.93 -16.67
N THR A 36 -3.55 -6.53 -15.87
CA THR A 36 -4.96 -6.66 -16.25
C THR A 36 -5.75 -5.36 -16.16
N GLY A 37 -5.20 -4.34 -15.51
CA GLY A 37 -5.93 -3.10 -15.25
C GLY A 37 -6.95 -3.19 -14.12
N ASP A 38 -7.03 -4.33 -13.45
CA ASP A 38 -7.97 -4.52 -12.36
C ASP A 38 -7.57 -3.74 -11.12
N ILE A 39 -8.56 -3.34 -10.33
CA ILE A 39 -8.34 -2.74 -9.03
C ILE A 39 -8.28 -3.87 -8.00
N VAL A 40 -7.20 -3.87 -7.20
CA VAL A 40 -7.00 -4.87 -6.15
C VAL A 40 -6.99 -4.14 -4.81
N GLU A 41 -7.69 -4.71 -3.83
CA GLU A 41 -7.73 -4.17 -2.47
C GLU A 41 -7.01 -5.14 -1.53
N LEU A 42 -6.07 -4.59 -0.74
CA LEU A 42 -5.44 -5.31 0.36
C LEU A 42 -5.93 -4.70 1.66
N SER A 43 -6.52 -5.54 2.52
CA SER A 43 -7.09 -5.08 3.78
C SER A 43 -6.47 -5.85 4.94
N GLY A 44 -5.85 -5.15 5.88
CA GLY A 44 -5.23 -5.78 7.04
C GLY A 44 -3.97 -6.56 6.72
N TRP A 45 -3.22 -6.15 5.70
CA TRP A 45 -1.94 -6.76 5.35
C TRP A 45 -0.80 -6.04 6.07
N ILE A 46 0.34 -6.73 6.25
CA ILE A 46 1.54 -6.13 6.82
C ILE A 46 2.56 -5.84 5.72
N VAL A 47 3.35 -4.80 5.94
CA VAL A 47 4.43 -4.43 5.01
C VAL A 47 5.65 -5.27 5.37
N LYS A 48 6.04 -6.19 4.49
CA LYS A 48 7.16 -7.08 4.75
C LYS A 48 8.49 -6.42 4.43
N ASN A 49 8.59 -5.75 3.29
CA ASN A 49 9.78 -5.00 2.91
C ASN A 49 9.43 -3.94 1.88
N GLY A 50 10.38 -3.05 1.62
CA GLY A 50 10.26 -2.02 0.61
C GLY A 50 11.58 -1.84 -0.12
N HIS A 51 11.49 -1.39 -1.37
CA HIS A 51 12.65 -1.14 -2.22
C HIS A 51 12.52 0.26 -2.84
N TRP A 52 13.14 1.24 -2.21
CA TRP A 52 12.98 2.64 -2.58
C TRP A 52 13.38 2.93 -4.03
N ARG A 53 14.54 2.42 -4.47
CA ARG A 53 15.01 2.65 -5.84
C ARG A 53 14.11 1.99 -6.89
N GLY A 54 13.61 0.80 -6.57
CA GLY A 54 12.69 0.10 -7.46
C GLY A 54 11.26 0.61 -7.36
N GLY A 55 10.95 1.42 -6.36
CA GLY A 55 9.60 1.96 -6.16
C GLY A 55 8.59 0.88 -5.85
N THR A 56 8.96 -0.14 -5.08
CA THR A 56 8.08 -1.27 -4.76
C THR A 56 8.03 -1.52 -3.26
N HIS A 57 6.92 -2.12 -2.83
CA HIS A 57 6.77 -2.66 -1.49
C HIS A 57 6.17 -4.06 -1.59
N THR A 58 6.59 -4.94 -0.68
CA THR A 58 6.04 -6.29 -0.58
C THR A 58 5.14 -6.38 0.64
N PHE A 59 3.93 -6.89 0.43
CA PHE A 59 2.92 -7.03 1.48
C PHE A 59 2.68 -8.50 1.78
N LEU A 60 2.39 -8.80 3.04
CA LEU A 60 2.11 -10.15 3.52
C LEU A 60 0.73 -10.18 4.14
N ASN A 61 -0.09 -11.12 3.70
CA ASN A 61 -1.39 -11.38 4.33
C ASN A 61 -1.16 -12.28 5.54
N PRO A 62 -1.34 -11.77 6.77
CA PRO A 62 -1.08 -12.58 7.97
C PRO A 62 -2.05 -13.74 8.15
N ALA A 63 -3.20 -13.71 7.47
CA ALA A 63 -4.20 -14.77 7.61
C ALA A 63 -3.81 -16.04 6.87
N ASN A 64 -3.08 -15.95 5.75
CA ASN A 64 -2.77 -17.12 4.91
C ASN A 64 -1.34 -17.17 4.39
N GLY A 65 -0.51 -16.16 4.71
CA GLY A 65 0.88 -16.12 4.26
C GLY A 65 1.07 -15.69 2.81
N GLU A 66 0.01 -15.27 2.14
CA GLU A 66 0.13 -14.78 0.77
C GLU A 66 0.99 -13.52 0.72
N MET A 67 1.87 -13.42 -0.27
CA MET A 67 2.72 -12.24 -0.48
C MET A 67 2.41 -11.60 -1.82
N ARG A 68 2.44 -10.26 -1.85
CA ARG A 68 2.29 -9.49 -3.08
C ARG A 68 3.30 -8.37 -3.13
N LYS A 69 3.98 -8.26 -4.27
CA LYS A 69 4.88 -7.16 -4.57
C LYS A 69 4.11 -6.12 -5.39
N VAL A 70 4.07 -4.89 -4.91
CA VAL A 70 3.27 -3.82 -5.51
C VAL A 70 4.17 -2.64 -5.84
N ARG A 71 4.00 -2.07 -7.03
CA ARG A 71 4.68 -0.82 -7.39
C ARG A 71 3.98 0.35 -6.71
N ASP A 72 4.74 1.20 -6.03
CA ASP A 72 4.19 2.32 -5.28
C ASP A 72 3.36 3.26 -6.15
N ILE A 73 3.80 3.47 -7.39
CA ILE A 73 3.12 4.35 -8.35
C ILE A 73 1.70 3.87 -8.70
N THR A 74 1.41 2.58 -8.51
CA THR A 74 0.09 2.03 -8.81
C THR A 74 -0.88 2.15 -7.65
N ILE A 75 -0.41 2.51 -6.45
CA ILE A 75 -1.26 2.67 -5.27
C ILE A 75 -1.95 4.02 -5.37
N PHE A 76 -3.28 4.02 -5.43
CA PHE A 76 -4.06 5.25 -5.54
C PHE A 76 -4.88 5.56 -4.30
N GLU A 77 -4.96 4.63 -3.35
CA GLU A 77 -5.63 4.84 -2.07
C GLU A 77 -4.89 4.08 -0.99
N TYR A 78 -4.63 4.73 0.15
CA TYR A 78 -3.91 4.16 1.29
C TYR A 78 -4.55 4.66 2.58
N MET A 79 -5.02 3.74 3.43
CA MET A 79 -5.62 4.06 4.73
C MET A 79 -6.67 5.18 4.62
N ASN A 80 -7.55 5.10 3.62
CA ASN A 80 -8.57 6.10 3.30
C ASN A 80 -8.06 7.44 2.76
N HIS A 81 -6.76 7.55 2.48
CA HIS A 81 -6.21 8.72 1.80
C HIS A 81 -6.14 8.46 0.29
N GLU A 82 -6.64 9.39 -0.51
CA GLU A 82 -6.33 9.38 -1.94
C GLU A 82 -4.86 9.74 -2.11
N ILE A 83 -4.17 9.05 -3.04
CA ILE A 83 -2.75 9.26 -3.26
C ILE A 83 -2.56 10.05 -4.55
N TYR A 84 -1.77 11.12 -4.49
CA TYR A 84 -1.41 11.88 -5.68
C TYR A 84 0.12 11.90 -5.88
N LEU A 85 0.51 12.05 -7.12
CA LEU A 85 1.93 12.06 -7.51
C LEU A 85 2.53 13.47 -7.47
#